data_12b47056efddceba61edbe79e2106118
#
_entry.id   12b47056efddceba61edbe79e2106118
#
_cell.length_a   1.000
_cell.length_b   1.000
_cell.length_c   1.000
_cell.angle_alpha   90.00
_cell.angle_beta   90.00
_cell.angle_gamma   90.00
#
_symmetry.space_group_name_H-M   'P 1'
#
loop_
_entity.id
_entity.type
_entity.pdbx_description
1 polymer ?
#
loop_
_entity_poly.entity_id
_entity_poly.type
_entity_poly.pdbx_seq_one_letter_code
_entity_poly.pdbx_strand_id
1 'polypeptide(L)'
;MIIVSAMISIAEGKGDEYAAEFAKLAPVVRKDPGCLTYVLHRMIGNPDRFFVFEQYEDENAIKYHSSTPHFLAYREKTAHLVKSRDIGRWQVTV
;
A
#
# COMPACT_ATOMS: atom_id res chain seq x y z
N MET A 1 -7.67 8.64 -14.14
CA MET A 1 -7.33 7.55 -13.22
C MET A 1 -5.82 7.42 -13.09
N ILE A 2 -5.33 7.31 -11.88
CA ILE A 2 -3.91 7.20 -11.59
C ILE A 2 -3.65 5.89 -10.87
N ILE A 3 -2.60 5.18 -11.30
CA ILE A 3 -2.16 3.95 -10.64
C ILE A 3 -0.95 4.26 -9.79
N VAL A 4 -0.93 3.74 -8.57
CA VAL A 4 0.22 3.79 -7.68
C VAL A 4 0.69 2.36 -7.46
N SER A 5 1.98 2.12 -7.65
CA SER A 5 2.62 0.85 -7.34
C SER A 5 3.59 1.04 -6.19
N ALA A 6 3.57 0.13 -5.24
CA ALA A 6 4.51 0.15 -4.13
C ALA A 6 5.18 -1.22 -4.01
N MET A 7 6.49 -1.27 -4.27
CA MET A 7 7.30 -2.45 -4.03
C MET A 7 7.88 -2.31 -2.63
N ILE A 8 7.60 -3.26 -1.75
CA ILE A 8 7.96 -3.13 -0.33
C ILE A 8 8.77 -4.35 0.10
N SER A 9 9.96 -4.09 0.63
CA SER A 9 10.79 -5.13 1.24
C SER A 9 10.66 -5.03 2.76
N ILE A 10 10.34 -6.16 3.38
CA ILE A 10 10.10 -6.27 4.83
C ILE A 10 11.30 -6.97 5.48
N ALA A 11 11.56 -6.63 6.74
CA ALA A 11 12.58 -7.27 7.55
C ALA A 11 12.41 -8.79 7.54
N GLU A 12 13.51 -9.52 7.50
CA GLU A 12 13.52 -10.98 7.40
C GLU A 12 12.63 -11.61 8.48
N GLY A 13 11.72 -12.49 8.04
CA GLY A 13 10.82 -13.20 8.94
C GLY A 13 9.62 -12.40 9.42
N LYS A 14 9.45 -11.15 8.97
CA LYS A 14 8.39 -10.24 9.43
C LYS A 14 7.25 -10.07 8.42
N GLY A 15 7.29 -10.80 7.30
CA GLY A 15 6.26 -10.68 6.27
C GLY A 15 4.86 -10.95 6.76
N ASP A 16 4.65 -11.97 7.60
CA ASP A 16 3.33 -12.29 8.13
C ASP A 16 2.79 -11.19 9.05
N GLU A 17 3.65 -10.62 9.88
CA GLU A 17 3.28 -9.49 10.73
C GLU A 17 2.87 -8.28 9.92
N TYR A 18 3.64 -7.97 8.87
CA TYR A 18 3.30 -6.87 7.97
C TYR A 18 1.98 -7.10 7.25
N ALA A 19 1.78 -8.30 6.70
CA ALA A 19 0.54 -8.65 6.00
C ALA A 19 -0.69 -8.52 6.91
N ALA A 20 -0.56 -8.91 8.18
CA ALA A 20 -1.64 -8.79 9.16
C ALA A 20 -2.01 -7.32 9.41
N GLU A 21 -1.04 -6.43 9.50
CA GLU A 21 -1.29 -5.00 9.67
C GLU A 21 -1.95 -4.39 8.42
N PHE A 22 -1.49 -4.78 7.24
CA PHE A 22 -2.12 -4.33 6.00
C PHE A 22 -3.57 -4.82 5.88
N ALA A 23 -3.85 -6.04 6.31
CA ALA A 23 -5.20 -6.61 6.27
C ALA A 23 -6.19 -5.82 7.13
N LYS A 24 -5.73 -5.18 8.21
CA LYS A 24 -6.57 -4.29 9.03
C LYS A 24 -6.84 -2.96 8.33
N LEU A 25 -5.86 -2.46 7.58
CA LEU A 25 -5.94 -1.18 6.88
C LEU A 25 -6.79 -1.25 5.62
N ALA A 26 -6.63 -2.30 4.82
CA ALA A 26 -7.18 -2.38 3.48
C ALA A 26 -8.70 -2.12 3.39
N PRO A 27 -9.55 -2.72 4.24
CA PRO A 27 -10.98 -2.45 4.18
C PRO A 27 -11.34 -0.98 4.40
N VAL A 28 -10.57 -0.28 5.22
CA VAL A 28 -10.79 1.15 5.51
C VAL A 28 -10.39 2.00 4.33
N VAL A 29 -9.20 1.75 3.76
CA VAL A 29 -8.72 2.48 2.58
C VAL A 29 -9.65 2.29 1.38
N ARG A 30 -10.17 1.08 1.19
CA ARG A 30 -11.09 0.79 0.08
C ARG A 30 -12.37 1.62 0.13
N LYS A 31 -12.70 2.20 1.28
CA LYS A 31 -13.86 3.09 1.46
C LYS A 31 -13.49 4.56 1.33
N ASP A 32 -12.22 4.90 1.21
CA ASP A 32 -11.79 6.28 1.03
C ASP A 32 -12.32 6.85 -0.29
N PRO A 33 -12.74 8.12 -0.32
CA PRO A 33 -13.22 8.74 -1.54
C PRO A 33 -12.19 8.67 -2.67
N GLY A 34 -12.61 8.17 -3.83
CA GLY A 34 -11.77 8.08 -5.01
C GLY A 34 -10.80 6.91 -5.05
N CYS A 35 -10.76 6.07 -4.02
CA CYS A 35 -10.00 4.83 -4.04
C CYS A 35 -10.79 3.77 -4.81
N LEU A 36 -10.22 3.29 -5.93
CA LEU A 36 -10.86 2.31 -6.80
C LEU A 36 -10.35 0.89 -6.53
N THR A 37 -9.06 0.77 -6.23
CA THR A 37 -8.42 -0.54 -5.98
C THR A 37 -7.31 -0.35 -4.94
N TYR A 38 -7.19 -1.30 -4.02
CA TYR A 38 -6.14 -1.29 -3.01
C TYR A 38 -5.86 -2.73 -2.59
N VAL A 39 -4.83 -3.35 -3.18
CA VAL A 39 -4.58 -4.79 -3.05
C VAL A 39 -3.10 -5.05 -2.77
N LEU A 40 -2.84 -5.82 -1.71
CA LEU A 40 -1.52 -6.30 -1.37
C LEU A 40 -1.26 -7.64 -2.04
N HIS A 41 -0.10 -7.76 -2.66
CA HIS A 41 0.39 -9.02 -3.25
C HIS A 41 1.70 -9.41 -2.58
N ARG A 42 1.87 -10.67 -2.31
CA ARG A 42 3.12 -11.20 -1.77
C ARG A 42 3.90 -11.86 -2.90
N MET A 43 5.21 -11.64 -2.93
CA MET A 43 6.06 -12.24 -3.95
C MET A 43 6.11 -13.77 -3.81
N ILE A 44 5.93 -14.48 -4.92
CA ILE A 44 6.12 -15.92 -4.93
C ILE A 44 7.61 -16.21 -4.73
N GLY A 45 7.93 -17.04 -3.74
CA GLY A 45 9.32 -17.40 -3.43
C GLY A 45 10.04 -16.47 -2.45
N ASN A 46 9.40 -15.35 -2.04
CA ASN A 46 9.97 -14.48 -1.01
C ASN A 46 8.86 -13.91 -0.12
N PRO A 47 8.62 -14.49 1.07
CA PRO A 47 7.49 -14.09 1.93
C PRO A 47 7.63 -12.70 2.54
N ASP A 48 8.81 -12.07 2.43
CA ASP A 48 9.07 -10.75 3.00
C ASP A 48 9.09 -9.66 1.94
N ARG A 49 8.63 -9.95 0.73
CA ARG A 49 8.54 -8.97 -0.34
C ARG A 49 7.12 -8.86 -0.85
N PHE A 50 6.65 -7.60 -0.97
CA PHE A 50 5.26 -7.30 -1.31
C PHE A 50 5.17 -6.27 -2.43
N PHE A 51 4.01 -6.29 -3.09
CA PHE A 51 3.63 -5.31 -4.09
C PHE A 51 2.21 -4.84 -3.80
N VAL A 52 2.02 -3.53 -3.63
CA VAL A 52 0.69 -2.93 -3.49
C VAL A 52 0.29 -2.35 -4.84
N PHE A 53 -0.87 -2.77 -5.34
CA PHE A 53 -1.49 -2.18 -6.51
C PHE A 53 -2.63 -1.29 -6.07
N GLU A 54 -2.59 -0.01 -6.47
CA GLU A 54 -3.55 1.00 -6.05
C GLU A 54 -4.06 1.74 -7.28
N GLN A 55 -5.36 2.02 -7.29
CA GLN A 55 -5.97 2.85 -8.33
C GLN A 55 -6.80 3.94 -7.68
N TYR A 56 -6.63 5.16 -8.16
CA TYR A 56 -7.35 6.33 -7.67
C TYR A 56 -7.99 7.10 -8.82
N GLU A 57 -9.12 7.74 -8.57
CA GLU A 57 -9.82 8.54 -9.59
C GLU A 57 -8.97 9.69 -10.09
N ASP A 58 -8.26 10.37 -9.18
CA ASP A 58 -7.48 11.58 -9.47
C ASP A 58 -6.44 11.87 -8.39
N GLU A 59 -5.70 12.96 -8.57
CA GLU A 59 -4.69 13.44 -7.61
C GLU A 59 -5.28 13.76 -6.24
N ASN A 60 -6.49 14.30 -6.20
CA ASN A 60 -7.13 14.65 -4.92
C ASN A 60 -7.39 13.41 -4.08
N ALA A 61 -7.77 12.31 -4.72
CA ALA A 61 -7.97 11.03 -4.04
C ALA A 61 -6.67 10.50 -3.42
N ILE A 62 -5.54 10.65 -4.12
CA ILE A 62 -4.22 10.26 -3.61
C ILE A 62 -3.83 11.13 -2.40
N LYS A 63 -4.02 12.44 -2.51
CA LYS A 63 -3.75 13.37 -1.40
C LYS A 63 -4.60 13.04 -0.19
N TYR A 64 -5.87 12.74 -0.41
CA TYR A 64 -6.78 12.35 0.67
C TYR A 64 -6.25 11.09 1.35
N HIS A 65 -5.98 10.03 0.59
CA HIS A 65 -5.44 8.76 1.10
C HIS A 65 -4.20 8.97 1.96
N SER A 66 -3.24 9.74 1.47
CA SER A 66 -1.96 9.95 2.13
C SER A 66 -2.05 10.75 3.42
N SER A 67 -3.16 11.44 3.65
CA SER A 67 -3.36 12.31 4.81
C SER A 67 -4.34 11.75 5.85
N THR A 68 -4.93 10.58 5.59
CA THR A 68 -5.91 10.00 6.51
C THR A 68 -5.26 9.53 7.82
N PRO A 69 -5.98 9.65 8.96
CA PRO A 69 -5.46 9.12 10.23
C PRO A 69 -5.15 7.63 10.18
N HIS A 70 -5.98 6.85 9.50
CA HIS A 70 -5.79 5.40 9.43
C HIS A 70 -4.54 5.03 8.63
N PHE A 71 -4.23 5.74 7.53
CA PHE A 71 -3.01 5.49 6.77
C PHE A 71 -1.76 5.91 7.53
N LEU A 72 -1.79 7.08 8.16
CA LEU A 72 -0.67 7.59 8.96
C LEU A 72 -0.36 6.69 10.15
N ALA A 73 -1.39 6.21 10.84
CA ALA A 73 -1.23 5.26 11.94
C ALA A 73 -0.62 3.94 11.46
N TYR A 74 -1.06 3.44 10.33
CA TYR A 74 -0.47 2.23 9.72
C TYR A 74 1.00 2.44 9.38
N ARG A 75 1.37 3.56 8.77
CA ARG A 75 2.75 3.88 8.41
C ARG A 75 3.64 3.91 9.65
N GLU A 76 3.19 4.53 10.73
CA GLU A 76 3.91 4.57 11.99
C GLU A 76 4.05 3.19 12.62
N LYS A 77 2.96 2.43 12.66
CA LYS A 77 2.94 1.10 13.27
C LYS A 77 3.82 0.09 12.55
N THR A 78 3.97 0.22 11.23
CA THR A 78 4.75 -0.72 10.41
C THR A 78 6.14 -0.23 10.06
N ALA A 79 6.52 0.99 10.45
CA ALA A 79 7.80 1.59 10.07
C ALA A 79 9.01 0.69 10.43
N HIS A 80 8.98 0.05 11.59
CA HIS A 80 10.06 -0.84 12.04
C HIS A 80 10.16 -2.14 11.24
N LEU A 81 9.12 -2.49 10.50
CA LEU A 81 9.09 -3.72 9.68
C LEU A 81 9.61 -3.48 8.26
N VAL A 82 9.59 -2.24 7.78
CA VAL A 82 9.89 -1.92 6.38
C VAL A 82 11.37 -1.62 6.20
N LYS A 83 12.02 -2.39 5.31
CA LYS A 83 13.41 -2.16 4.91
C LYS A 83 13.51 -1.12 3.81
N SER A 84 12.62 -1.21 2.81
CA SER A 84 12.64 -0.27 1.68
C SER A 84 11.26 -0.20 1.03
N ARG A 85 10.99 0.94 0.39
CA ARG A 85 9.83 1.16 -0.48
C ARG A 85 10.30 1.76 -1.78
N ASP A 86 9.72 1.26 -2.87
CA ASP A 86 9.91 1.82 -4.19
C ASP A 86 8.52 2.15 -4.74
N ILE A 87 8.19 3.44 -4.81
CA ILE A 87 6.86 3.92 -5.18
C ILE A 87 6.90 4.45 -6.60
N GLY A 88 6.01 3.92 -7.45
CA GLY A 88 5.80 4.39 -8.81
C GLY A 88 4.40 4.97 -8.98
N ARG A 89 4.27 5.92 -9.90
CA ARG A 89 2.98 6.50 -10.27
C ARG A 89 2.83 6.35 -11.78
N TRP A 90 1.66 5.91 -12.21
CA TRP A 90 1.43 5.49 -13.58
C TRP A 90 0.13 6.05 -14.11
N GLN A 91 0.11 6.33 -15.38
CA GLN A 91 -1.06 6.78 -16.09
C GLN A 91 -1.33 5.82 -17.25
N VAL A 92 -2.59 5.44 -17.45
CA VAL A 92 -2.95 4.57 -18.56
C VAL A 92 -2.62 5.26 -19.87
N THR A 93 -1.89 4.58 -20.75
CA THR A 93 -1.47 5.11 -22.04
C THR A 93 -2.21 4.44 -23.21
N VAL A 94 -2.51 3.16 -23.06
CA VAL A 94 -3.17 2.40 -24.14
C VAL A 94 -4.38 1.64 -23.61
#